data_dfc944e781b1de2850eda91a9227b844
#
_entry.id   dfc944e781b1de2850eda91a9227b844
#
_cell.length_a   1.000
_cell.length_b   1.000
_cell.length_c   1.000
_cell.angle_alpha   90.00
_cell.angle_beta   90.00
_cell.angle_gamma   90.00
#
_symmetry.space_group_name_H-M   'P 1'
#
loop_
_entity.id
_entity.type
_entity.pdbx_description
1 polymer ?
#
loop_
_entity_poly.entity_id
_entity_poly.type
_entity_poly.pdbx_seq_one_letter_code
_entity_poly.pdbx_strand_id
1 'polypeptide(L)'
;MARGAENSKDIATSKIGAKAVRVEVIETMPSFEGLEQDWNAVYDADPDAQLFLSFKWLAGWLKWVSGPWFVLAARASDVAEAPYVAFLPMRISVKTSDIPFHNELNMAGNFAADYTGILCRPGFEHQAIPAFARHLKQMNWARLNLENIRMSETRYRLLMAHFPKANFAISQVSLVGKVDGIDNALCPFATLPPDWNAYLDGLSANTRQKIRRLLKQFEASDEYRITVATPETIDRDLDTLLRFWEIKWTPRKGNLVPAMIRSNRGMLTRSFKSDLLYLPTLWRGDRPLAALATLIDRRKRSFLFYMTGRDETFDGPPPGVILHAHSIRYAIENGFTEYDFLRGNETYKYSFGVKERSIRHTVIGTKNGRNIGGRLDSRTVPAALKEATELHKVGKLPQAERGYRQILEVDPQNADAIHRLGQLLTATGNHAAARKQFKTLTTIRPEVFKAWLCLAQSCEALGQHLEAARAYRQVVKLQPNVPDGFNGLGRMLHKLNRIEEFDAAMELVLEDERQVTERNGRAPDRRKVAAAPASVLSH
;
A
#
# COMPACT_ATOMS: atom_id res chain seq x y z
N MET A 1 61.03 54.96 8.78
CA MET A 1 60.00 55.23 9.81
C MET A 1 58.71 55.53 9.09
N ALA A 2 57.77 54.69 9.21
CA ALA A 2 56.34 54.95 9.21
C ALA A 2 55.59 53.58 9.00
N ARG A 3 54.87 53.17 10.01
CA ARG A 3 54.12 51.97 10.10
C ARG A 3 52.80 52.14 9.32
N GLY A 4 52.51 51.24 8.34
CA GLY A 4 51.18 51.08 7.74
C GLY A 4 50.41 50.07 8.53
N ALA A 5 49.26 50.46 9.08
CA ALA A 5 48.32 49.59 9.75
C ALA A 5 47.40 48.92 8.69
N GLU A 6 47.45 47.61 8.58
CA GLU A 6 46.46 46.79 7.79
C GLU A 6 45.17 46.70 8.57
N ASN A 7 44.11 47.19 7.95
CA ASN A 7 42.73 47.00 8.36
C ASN A 7 42.29 45.57 8.09
N SER A 8 42.25 44.75 9.10
CA SER A 8 41.50 43.48 9.12
C SER A 8 40.01 43.80 9.13
N LYS A 9 39.34 43.70 7.98
CA LYS A 9 37.88 43.70 7.90
C LYS A 9 37.38 42.31 8.28
N ASP A 10 36.83 42.23 9.45
CA ASP A 10 36.00 41.10 9.90
C ASP A 10 34.92 40.79 8.88
N ILE A 11 35.06 39.66 8.22
CA ILE A 11 33.96 39.02 7.49
C ILE A 11 33.07 38.42 8.56
N ALA A 12 32.08 39.16 8.99
CA ALA A 12 30.98 38.68 9.79
C ALA A 12 30.21 37.62 8.95
N THR A 13 30.55 36.36 9.15
CA THR A 13 29.68 35.24 8.72
C THR A 13 28.37 35.35 9.48
N SER A 14 27.38 35.97 8.86
CA SER A 14 26.01 35.96 9.35
C SER A 14 25.58 34.50 9.46
N LYS A 15 25.50 33.98 10.67
CA LYS A 15 24.72 32.80 10.99
C LYS A 15 23.26 33.12 10.65
N ILE A 16 22.86 32.87 9.39
CA ILE A 16 21.46 32.77 9.04
C ILE A 16 20.97 31.57 9.84
N GLY A 17 20.28 31.81 10.93
CA GLY A 17 19.59 30.77 11.70
C GLY A 17 18.67 30.05 10.74
N ALA A 18 19.02 28.82 10.36
CA ALA A 18 18.24 28.02 9.47
C ALA A 18 16.85 27.82 10.10
N LYS A 19 15.83 28.53 9.60
CA LYS A 19 14.45 28.33 10.03
C LYS A 19 14.12 26.85 9.88
N ALA A 20 13.68 26.22 10.97
CA ALA A 20 13.34 24.80 10.97
C ALA A 20 12.20 24.52 9.97
N VAL A 21 12.34 23.51 9.12
CA VAL A 21 11.25 23.06 8.26
C VAL A 21 10.13 22.46 9.11
N ARG A 22 8.89 22.72 8.74
CA ARG A 22 7.69 22.11 9.33
C ARG A 22 7.29 20.91 8.49
N VAL A 23 7.06 19.76 9.13
CA VAL A 23 6.55 18.54 8.48
C VAL A 23 5.07 18.37 8.74
N GLU A 24 4.31 18.20 7.68
CA GLU A 24 2.89 17.87 7.68
C GLU A 24 2.69 16.44 7.15
N VAL A 25 1.64 15.77 7.63
CA VAL A 25 1.27 14.43 7.18
C VAL A 25 0.02 14.53 6.32
N ILE A 26 0.10 14.11 5.09
CA ILE A 26 -0.99 14.10 4.11
C ILE A 26 -1.46 12.65 3.94
N GLU A 27 -2.72 12.37 4.25
CA GLU A 27 -3.28 11.01 4.32
C GLU A 27 -4.56 10.82 3.51
N THR A 28 -5.07 11.90 2.89
CA THR A 28 -6.31 11.85 2.10
C THR A 28 -6.08 12.28 0.66
N MET A 29 -6.83 11.70 -0.27
CA MET A 29 -6.73 12.07 -1.68
C MET A 29 -7.02 13.55 -1.94
N PRO A 30 -8.06 14.17 -1.38
CA PRO A 30 -8.28 15.60 -1.58
C PRO A 30 -7.10 16.47 -1.12
N SER A 31 -6.52 16.16 0.05
CA SER A 31 -5.32 16.88 0.53
C SER A 31 -4.10 16.66 -0.36
N PHE A 32 -3.92 15.44 -0.89
CA PHE A 32 -2.84 15.15 -1.84
C PHE A 32 -3.06 15.88 -3.17
N GLU A 33 -4.27 15.86 -3.71
CA GLU A 33 -4.61 16.54 -4.96
C GLU A 33 -4.39 18.05 -4.86
N GLY A 34 -4.64 18.64 -3.70
CA GLY A 34 -4.35 20.05 -3.43
C GLY A 34 -2.85 20.43 -3.49
N LEU A 35 -1.94 19.45 -3.46
CA LEU A 35 -0.50 19.68 -3.55
C LEU A 35 0.04 19.73 -4.97
N GLU A 36 -0.76 19.54 -6.02
CA GLU A 36 -0.26 19.33 -7.39
C GLU A 36 0.71 20.42 -7.85
N GLN A 37 0.39 21.67 -7.61
CA GLN A 37 1.22 22.80 -8.01
C GLN A 37 2.57 22.82 -7.27
N ASP A 38 2.53 22.71 -5.94
CA ASP A 38 3.75 22.69 -5.11
C ASP A 38 4.61 21.44 -5.41
N TRP A 39 3.96 20.28 -5.56
CA TRP A 39 4.63 19.04 -5.91
C TRP A 39 5.39 19.16 -7.21
N ASN A 40 4.74 19.67 -8.24
CA ASN A 40 5.35 19.87 -9.54
C ASN A 40 6.50 20.87 -9.50
N ALA A 41 6.39 21.93 -8.68
CA ALA A 41 7.47 22.90 -8.49
C ALA A 41 8.71 22.29 -7.80
N VAL A 42 8.49 21.41 -6.81
CA VAL A 42 9.59 20.66 -6.17
C VAL A 42 10.16 19.63 -7.13
N TYR A 43 9.29 18.90 -7.86
CA TYR A 43 9.68 17.89 -8.84
C TYR A 43 10.57 18.47 -9.94
N ASP A 44 10.20 19.62 -10.50
CA ASP A 44 10.96 20.27 -11.57
C ASP A 44 12.34 20.73 -11.08
N ALA A 45 12.41 21.24 -9.84
CA ALA A 45 13.66 21.74 -9.26
C ALA A 45 14.60 20.61 -8.78
N ASP A 46 14.08 19.42 -8.48
CA ASP A 46 14.88 18.32 -7.91
C ASP A 46 15.63 17.54 -9.01
N PRO A 47 16.98 17.52 -9.01
CA PRO A 47 17.77 16.76 -9.99
C PRO A 47 17.66 15.23 -9.82
N ASP A 48 17.30 14.74 -8.62
CA ASP A 48 17.10 13.30 -8.35
C ASP A 48 15.68 12.83 -8.68
N ALA A 49 14.77 13.74 -9.03
CA ALA A 49 13.38 13.40 -9.37
C ALA A 49 13.31 12.50 -10.61
N GLN A 50 12.33 11.61 -10.62
CA GLN A 50 12.09 10.64 -11.69
C GLN A 50 10.58 10.29 -11.75
N LEU A 51 10.14 9.71 -12.86
CA LEU A 51 8.72 9.50 -13.18
C LEU A 51 7.88 8.95 -12.02
N PHE A 52 8.38 7.94 -11.30
CA PHE A 52 7.63 7.28 -10.23
C PHE A 52 7.41 8.18 -8.99
N LEU A 53 8.06 9.34 -8.94
CA LEU A 53 7.81 10.42 -7.98
C LEU A 53 7.01 11.58 -8.59
N SER A 54 6.63 11.51 -9.88
CA SER A 54 5.80 12.55 -10.47
C SER A 54 4.39 12.54 -9.88
N PHE A 55 3.78 13.72 -9.79
CA PHE A 55 2.42 13.85 -9.25
C PHE A 55 1.41 12.94 -9.97
N LYS A 56 1.39 12.98 -11.31
CA LYS A 56 0.46 12.19 -12.13
C LYS A 56 0.58 10.69 -11.89
N TRP A 57 1.81 10.18 -11.81
CA TRP A 57 2.02 8.75 -11.59
C TRP A 57 1.60 8.33 -10.18
N LEU A 58 2.03 9.09 -9.15
CA LEU A 58 1.69 8.80 -7.76
C LEU A 58 0.20 8.95 -7.50
N ALA A 59 -0.47 9.97 -8.02
CA ALA A 59 -1.92 10.12 -7.90
C ALA A 59 -2.67 8.88 -8.42
N GLY A 60 -2.25 8.36 -9.58
CA GLY A 60 -2.79 7.14 -10.14
C GLY A 60 -2.53 5.90 -9.27
N TRP A 61 -1.36 5.82 -8.66
CA TRP A 61 -0.98 4.72 -7.78
C TRP A 61 -1.73 4.80 -6.42
N LEU A 62 -1.79 5.98 -5.79
CA LEU A 62 -2.46 6.20 -4.51
C LEU A 62 -3.97 5.91 -4.57
N LYS A 63 -4.63 6.20 -5.71
CA LYS A 63 -6.03 5.85 -5.95
C LYS A 63 -6.27 4.34 -6.07
N TRP A 64 -5.25 3.59 -6.47
CA TRP A 64 -5.37 2.16 -6.73
C TRP A 64 -4.90 1.29 -5.55
N VAL A 65 -3.92 1.75 -4.79
CA VAL A 65 -3.34 0.93 -3.73
C VAL A 65 -4.35 0.67 -2.62
N SER A 66 -4.43 -0.59 -2.20
CA SER A 66 -5.20 -0.97 -1.03
C SER A 66 -4.38 -0.74 0.26
N GLY A 67 -5.05 -0.20 1.27
CA GLY A 67 -4.44 0.07 2.58
C GLY A 67 -3.92 1.50 2.74
N PRO A 68 -3.56 1.87 3.96
CA PRO A 68 -3.20 3.23 4.30
C PRO A 68 -1.85 3.65 3.70
N TRP A 69 -1.82 4.88 3.23
CA TRP A 69 -0.65 5.59 2.76
C TRP A 69 -0.58 6.98 3.39
N PHE A 70 0.56 7.60 3.31
CA PHE A 70 0.76 8.97 3.74
C PHE A 70 1.93 9.60 2.98
N VAL A 71 1.94 10.92 2.94
CA VAL A 71 3.07 11.69 2.44
C VAL A 71 3.56 12.60 3.57
N LEU A 72 4.83 12.52 3.92
CA LEU A 72 5.46 13.55 4.72
C LEU A 72 5.81 14.72 3.80
N ALA A 73 5.23 15.87 4.06
CA ALA A 73 5.41 17.10 3.29
C ALA A 73 6.11 18.15 4.15
N ALA A 74 7.26 18.65 3.70
CA ALA A 74 8.05 19.66 4.44
C ALA A 74 7.85 21.04 3.85
N ARG A 75 7.42 22.00 4.68
CA ARG A 75 7.39 23.43 4.35
C ARG A 75 8.72 24.10 4.70
N ALA A 76 9.07 25.14 3.96
CA ALA A 76 10.33 25.87 4.11
C ALA A 76 10.52 26.56 5.49
N SER A 77 9.44 26.71 6.26
CA SER A 77 9.45 27.30 7.61
C SER A 77 8.19 26.92 8.37
N ASP A 78 8.07 27.33 9.64
CA ASP A 78 6.89 27.11 10.49
C ASP A 78 5.66 27.95 10.08
N VAL A 79 5.81 28.89 9.15
CA VAL A 79 4.69 29.70 8.64
C VAL A 79 3.76 28.81 7.80
N ALA A 80 2.46 28.90 8.07
CA ALA A 80 1.46 28.04 7.42
C ALA A 80 1.47 28.14 5.89
N GLU A 81 1.70 29.35 5.35
CA GLU A 81 1.73 29.63 3.92
C GLU A 81 3.12 29.44 3.28
N ALA A 82 4.12 28.97 4.06
CA ALA A 82 5.44 28.71 3.51
C ALA A 82 5.36 27.64 2.42
N PRO A 83 6.09 27.79 1.29
CA PRO A 83 6.03 26.81 0.19
C PRO A 83 6.57 25.45 0.63
N TYR A 84 6.05 24.40 0.05
CA TYR A 84 6.61 23.07 0.22
C TYR A 84 7.97 22.95 -0.48
N VAL A 85 8.89 22.24 0.16
CA VAL A 85 10.27 22.08 -0.31
C VAL A 85 10.70 20.62 -0.43
N ALA A 86 9.97 19.69 0.20
CA ALA A 86 10.27 18.27 0.09
C ALA A 86 9.04 17.40 0.36
N PHE A 87 9.04 16.17 -0.24
CA PHE A 87 8.00 15.17 -0.07
C PHE A 87 8.60 13.77 0.06
N LEU A 88 8.08 12.99 1.01
CA LEU A 88 8.40 11.57 1.18
C LEU A 88 7.10 10.77 1.16
N PRO A 89 6.74 10.17 0.01
CA PRO A 89 5.54 9.34 -0.09
C PRO A 89 5.80 7.93 0.46
N MET A 90 4.92 7.49 1.35
CA MET A 90 5.03 6.24 2.09
C MET A 90 3.70 5.49 2.15
N ARG A 91 3.75 4.20 2.46
CA ARG A 91 2.60 3.43 2.91
C ARG A 91 2.93 2.71 4.22
N ILE A 92 1.88 2.41 4.97
CA ILE A 92 2.00 1.58 6.16
C ILE A 92 1.16 0.32 6.01
N SER A 93 1.69 -0.81 6.47
CA SER A 93 1.00 -2.09 6.46
C SER A 93 1.20 -2.80 7.81
N VAL A 94 0.34 -3.77 8.11
CA VAL A 94 0.53 -4.65 9.25
C VAL A 94 1.04 -5.99 8.76
N LYS A 95 2.08 -6.52 9.42
CA LYS A 95 2.58 -7.88 9.23
C LYS A 95 2.05 -8.76 10.35
N THR A 96 1.47 -9.87 9.98
CA THR A 96 0.70 -10.73 10.88
C THR A 96 1.22 -12.16 10.91
N SER A 97 2.19 -12.49 10.04
CA SER A 97 2.86 -13.80 10.03
C SER A 97 3.64 -14.07 11.31
N ASP A 98 4.13 -13.02 11.96
CA ASP A 98 4.87 -13.09 13.19
C ASP A 98 4.05 -12.55 14.37
N ILE A 99 4.30 -13.00 15.55
CA ILE A 99 3.59 -12.59 16.75
C ILE A 99 4.57 -11.97 17.73
N PRO A 100 4.28 -10.75 18.19
CA PRO A 100 3.08 -9.92 17.99
C PRO A 100 3.00 -9.32 16.57
N PHE A 101 1.79 -8.91 16.17
CA PHE A 101 1.62 -8.13 14.94
C PHE A 101 2.47 -6.87 14.97
N HIS A 102 3.05 -6.52 13.87
CA HIS A 102 3.86 -5.31 13.79
C HIS A 102 3.62 -4.54 12.48
N ASN A 103 3.91 -3.25 12.50
CA ASN A 103 3.77 -2.39 11.35
C ASN A 103 5.06 -2.33 10.53
N GLU A 104 4.89 -2.30 9.22
CA GLU A 104 5.96 -2.04 8.27
C GLU A 104 5.66 -0.76 7.50
N LEU A 105 6.64 0.13 7.44
CA LEU A 105 6.65 1.28 6.53
C LEU A 105 7.35 0.88 5.24
N ASN A 106 6.74 1.22 4.12
CA ASN A 106 7.26 0.94 2.79
C ASN A 106 7.23 2.21 1.94
N MET A 107 8.10 2.30 0.94
CA MET A 107 8.04 3.39 -0.02
C MET A 107 6.73 3.31 -0.82
N ALA A 108 6.08 4.45 -1.09
CA ALA A 108 4.96 4.48 -2.01
C ALA A 108 5.42 4.09 -3.42
N GLY A 109 4.55 3.42 -4.16
CA GLY A 109 4.89 2.92 -5.48
C GLY A 109 5.54 1.53 -5.52
N ASN A 110 5.96 0.97 -4.40
CA ASN A 110 6.84 -0.19 -4.26
C ASN A 110 6.46 -1.46 -5.06
N PHE A 111 5.21 -1.62 -5.49
CA PHE A 111 4.80 -2.78 -6.31
C PHE A 111 4.89 -2.54 -7.82
N ALA A 112 4.96 -1.28 -8.26
CA ALA A 112 4.93 -0.91 -9.67
C ALA A 112 6.09 0.03 -10.06
N ALA A 113 6.71 0.70 -9.07
CA ALA A 113 7.81 1.61 -9.29
C ALA A 113 9.15 0.88 -9.29
N ASP A 114 9.92 1.06 -10.35
CA ASP A 114 11.31 0.61 -10.37
C ASP A 114 12.23 1.51 -9.55
N TYR A 115 11.83 2.75 -9.32
CA TYR A 115 12.53 3.71 -8.47
C TYR A 115 11.59 4.30 -7.44
N THR A 116 12.12 4.50 -6.25
CA THR A 116 11.48 5.28 -5.18
C THR A 116 12.48 6.34 -4.67
N GLY A 117 12.05 7.23 -3.81
CA GLY A 117 12.96 8.24 -3.26
C GLY A 117 12.24 9.34 -2.49
N ILE A 118 12.97 10.41 -2.25
CA ILE A 118 12.52 11.63 -1.60
C ILE A 118 12.62 12.76 -2.60
N LEU A 119 11.54 13.48 -2.86
CA LEU A 119 11.60 14.76 -3.56
C LEU A 119 12.11 15.84 -2.62
N CYS A 120 13.08 16.63 -3.06
CA CYS A 120 13.61 17.73 -2.25
C CYS A 120 14.20 18.81 -3.15
N ARG A 121 13.78 20.07 -2.94
CA ARG A 121 14.43 21.22 -3.60
C ARG A 121 15.89 21.30 -3.17
N PRO A 122 16.81 21.58 -4.10
CA PRO A 122 18.21 21.83 -3.79
C PRO A 122 18.36 22.89 -2.69
N GLY A 123 19.26 22.61 -1.74
CA GLY A 123 19.53 23.48 -0.59
C GLY A 123 18.67 23.21 0.66
N PHE A 124 17.62 22.38 0.57
CA PHE A 124 16.79 22.01 1.72
C PHE A 124 17.07 20.60 2.26
N GLU A 125 17.97 19.84 1.65
CA GLU A 125 18.24 18.44 2.01
C GLU A 125 18.64 18.30 3.49
N HIS A 126 19.52 19.17 3.98
CA HIS A 126 20.03 19.16 5.37
C HIS A 126 18.95 19.49 6.42
N GLN A 127 17.83 20.04 6.01
CA GLN A 127 16.72 20.42 6.88
C GLN A 127 15.56 19.43 6.77
N ALA A 128 15.09 19.13 5.53
CA ALA A 128 13.91 18.33 5.27
C ALA A 128 14.14 16.83 5.55
N ILE A 129 15.26 16.25 5.09
CA ILE A 129 15.51 14.81 5.25
C ILE A 129 15.69 14.42 6.72
N PRO A 130 16.48 15.15 7.54
CA PRO A 130 16.50 14.91 8.98
C PRO A 130 15.14 15.10 9.67
N ALA A 131 14.31 16.05 9.21
CA ALA A 131 12.98 16.25 9.76
C ALA A 131 12.06 15.05 9.45
N PHE A 132 12.08 14.51 8.23
CA PHE A 132 11.38 13.28 7.88
C PHE A 132 11.85 12.09 8.73
N ALA A 133 13.16 11.92 8.90
CA ALA A 133 13.70 10.84 9.72
C ALA A 133 13.26 10.93 11.19
N ARG A 134 13.22 12.15 11.76
CA ARG A 134 12.69 12.37 13.12
C ARG A 134 11.22 12.02 13.20
N HIS A 135 10.42 12.43 12.21
CA HIS A 135 8.99 12.11 12.16
C HIS A 135 8.77 10.59 12.07
N LEU A 136 9.48 9.89 11.17
CA LEU A 136 9.40 8.43 11.05
C LEU A 136 9.71 7.72 12.37
N LYS A 137 10.66 8.21 13.17
CA LYS A 137 10.99 7.64 14.48
C LYS A 137 9.93 7.85 15.56
N GLN A 138 8.97 8.74 15.35
CA GLN A 138 7.83 8.96 16.25
C GLN A 138 6.63 8.05 15.89
N MET A 139 6.66 7.39 14.74
CA MET A 139 5.60 6.49 14.28
C MET A 139 5.78 5.08 14.86
N ASN A 140 4.68 4.33 14.92
CA ASN A 140 4.66 2.95 15.41
C ASN A 140 4.95 1.95 14.29
N TRP A 141 6.20 1.55 14.13
CA TRP A 141 6.64 0.52 13.18
C TRP A 141 7.78 -0.31 13.74
N ALA A 142 7.91 -1.56 13.27
CA ALA A 142 9.03 -2.44 13.56
C ALA A 142 10.03 -2.51 12.41
N ARG A 143 9.58 -2.24 11.19
CA ARG A 143 10.41 -2.30 9.98
C ARG A 143 10.11 -1.14 9.05
N LEU A 144 11.17 -0.50 8.56
CA LEU A 144 11.14 0.52 7.51
C LEU A 144 11.89 -0.04 6.29
N ASN A 145 11.16 -0.26 5.20
CA ASN A 145 11.66 -0.78 3.95
C ASN A 145 11.88 0.38 2.97
N LEU A 146 13.13 0.72 2.73
CA LEU A 146 13.56 1.70 1.75
C LEU A 146 13.86 0.97 0.43
N GLU A 147 12.79 0.61 -0.28
CA GLU A 147 12.84 -0.24 -1.48
C GLU A 147 13.19 0.57 -2.71
N ASN A 148 14.07 0.05 -3.56
CA ASN A 148 14.43 0.64 -4.87
C ASN A 148 14.82 2.11 -4.80
N ILE A 149 15.51 2.50 -3.75
CA ILE A 149 15.88 3.90 -3.51
C ILE A 149 16.83 4.41 -4.59
N ARG A 150 16.37 5.42 -5.31
CA ARG A 150 17.18 6.24 -6.22
C ARG A 150 17.25 7.66 -5.66
N MET A 151 18.36 8.00 -5.06
CA MET A 151 18.68 9.35 -4.56
C MET A 151 20.19 9.52 -4.45
N SER A 152 20.65 10.75 -4.36
CA SER A 152 22.07 11.06 -4.17
C SER A 152 22.61 10.47 -2.86
N GLU A 153 23.92 10.18 -2.83
CA GLU A 153 24.60 9.64 -1.65
C GLU A 153 24.46 10.59 -0.44
N THR A 154 24.46 11.89 -0.68
CA THR A 154 24.24 12.90 0.37
C THR A 154 22.88 12.75 1.03
N ARG A 155 21.81 12.63 0.25
CA ARG A 155 20.44 12.43 0.78
C ARG A 155 20.34 11.13 1.55
N TYR A 156 20.92 10.06 1.01
CA TYR A 156 20.91 8.75 1.68
C TYR A 156 21.62 8.82 3.04
N ARG A 157 22.82 9.45 3.11
CA ARG A 157 23.56 9.61 4.36
C ARG A 157 22.79 10.46 5.37
N LEU A 158 22.18 11.56 4.96
CA LEU A 158 21.36 12.40 5.83
C LEU A 158 20.20 11.61 6.46
N LEU A 159 19.53 10.75 5.69
CA LEU A 159 18.47 9.88 6.20
C LEU A 159 19.03 8.85 7.18
N MET A 160 20.06 8.12 6.78
CA MET A 160 20.63 7.00 7.55
C MET A 160 21.32 7.44 8.84
N ALA A 161 21.81 8.69 8.94
CA ALA A 161 22.39 9.24 10.16
C ALA A 161 21.42 9.22 11.37
N HIS A 162 20.11 9.19 11.10
CA HIS A 162 19.10 9.12 12.14
C HIS A 162 18.76 7.70 12.64
N PHE A 163 19.31 6.67 12.00
CA PHE A 163 19.07 5.25 12.32
C PHE A 163 20.40 4.56 12.70
N PRO A 164 21.00 4.90 13.86
CA PRO A 164 22.30 4.31 14.27
C PRO A 164 22.17 2.81 14.53
N LYS A 165 23.17 2.03 14.13
CA LYS A 165 23.25 0.58 14.36
C LYS A 165 23.18 0.19 15.86
N ALA A 166 23.46 1.13 16.76
CA ALA A 166 23.27 0.92 18.19
C ALA A 166 21.80 0.61 18.54
N ASN A 167 20.84 1.25 17.85
CA ASN A 167 19.41 1.18 18.17
C ASN A 167 18.61 0.38 17.13
N PHE A 168 19.11 0.26 15.90
CA PHE A 168 18.41 -0.38 14.78
C PHE A 168 19.24 -1.50 14.16
N ALA A 169 18.56 -2.53 13.65
CA ALA A 169 19.14 -3.53 12.77
C ALA A 169 19.03 -3.00 11.32
N ILE A 170 20.16 -2.86 10.63
CA ILE A 170 20.20 -2.35 9.26
C ILE A 170 20.75 -3.44 8.37
N SER A 171 20.02 -3.80 7.31
CA SER A 171 20.43 -4.74 6.30
C SER A 171 20.22 -4.19 4.89
N GLN A 172 21.08 -4.59 3.97
CA GLN A 172 20.90 -4.37 2.54
C GLN A 172 20.31 -5.63 1.94
N VAL A 173 19.25 -5.50 1.15
CA VAL A 173 18.65 -6.62 0.44
C VAL A 173 19.36 -6.76 -0.90
N SER A 174 19.86 -7.97 -1.19
CA SER A 174 20.40 -8.27 -2.51
C SER A 174 19.28 -8.26 -3.55
N LEU A 175 19.47 -7.52 -4.62
CA LEU A 175 18.55 -7.44 -5.75
C LEU A 175 18.97 -8.37 -6.92
N VAL A 176 19.97 -9.23 -6.71
CA VAL A 176 20.39 -10.22 -7.71
C VAL A 176 19.35 -11.35 -7.79
N GLY A 177 18.83 -11.57 -8.98
CA GLY A 177 17.89 -12.65 -9.28
C GLY A 177 18.54 -14.03 -9.04
N LYS A 178 17.91 -14.86 -8.20
CA LYS A 178 18.46 -16.19 -7.84
C LYS A 178 18.48 -17.18 -9.01
N VAL A 179 17.62 -16.99 -10.01
CA VAL A 179 17.44 -17.92 -11.12
C VAL A 179 18.25 -17.51 -12.36
N ASP A 180 18.30 -16.21 -12.63
CA ASP A 180 18.88 -15.65 -13.86
C ASP A 180 20.19 -14.89 -13.64
N GLY A 181 20.57 -14.65 -12.38
CA GLY A 181 21.79 -13.92 -12.04
C GLY A 181 21.71 -12.41 -12.38
N ILE A 182 20.55 -11.91 -12.81
CA ILE A 182 20.38 -10.50 -13.15
C ILE A 182 20.45 -9.64 -11.90
N ASP A 183 21.34 -8.66 -11.91
CA ASP A 183 21.43 -7.68 -10.82
C ASP A 183 20.45 -6.53 -11.07
N ASN A 184 19.33 -6.58 -10.36
CA ASN A 184 18.29 -5.56 -10.42
C ASN A 184 18.64 -4.27 -9.64
N ALA A 185 19.81 -4.22 -8.98
CA ALA A 185 20.33 -2.97 -8.41
C ALA A 185 20.96 -2.08 -9.50
N LEU A 186 21.37 -2.66 -10.62
CA LEU A 186 21.95 -1.95 -11.75
C LEU A 186 20.85 -1.53 -12.72
N CYS A 187 20.88 -0.26 -13.11
CA CYS A 187 19.87 0.36 -13.97
C CYS A 187 20.56 1.03 -15.16
N PRO A 188 20.68 0.31 -16.29
CA PRO A 188 21.30 0.84 -17.51
C PRO A 188 20.46 1.96 -18.12
N PHE A 189 21.10 3.03 -18.59
CA PHE A 189 20.45 4.12 -19.31
C PHE A 189 21.33 4.70 -20.40
N ALA A 190 20.72 5.12 -21.49
CA ALA A 190 21.40 5.81 -22.60
C ALA A 190 21.12 7.32 -22.53
N THR A 191 22.17 8.13 -22.59
CA THR A 191 22.02 9.57 -22.82
C THR A 191 21.76 9.79 -24.31
N LEU A 192 20.69 10.53 -24.63
CA LEU A 192 20.26 10.78 -26.01
C LEU A 192 20.80 12.13 -26.49
N PRO A 193 21.57 12.16 -27.59
CA PRO A 193 21.97 13.39 -28.25
C PRO A 193 20.78 14.00 -29.03
N PRO A 194 20.94 15.24 -29.55
CA PRO A 194 19.84 15.91 -30.24
C PRO A 194 19.39 15.28 -31.57
N ASP A 195 20.19 14.43 -32.18
CA ASP A 195 19.85 13.78 -33.44
C ASP A 195 20.22 12.28 -33.47
N TRP A 196 19.51 11.53 -34.29
CA TRP A 196 19.64 10.09 -34.44
C TRP A 196 21.02 9.62 -34.93
N ASN A 197 21.66 10.38 -35.87
CA ASN A 197 22.95 9.99 -36.40
C ASN A 197 24.04 10.14 -35.34
N ALA A 198 24.02 11.24 -34.57
CA ALA A 198 24.92 11.42 -33.44
C ALA A 198 24.77 10.28 -32.37
N TYR A 199 23.54 9.82 -32.14
CA TYR A 199 23.32 8.64 -31.26
C TYR A 199 23.97 7.38 -31.85
N LEU A 200 23.75 7.09 -33.12
CA LEU A 200 24.34 5.94 -33.78
C LEU A 200 25.87 5.98 -33.79
N ASP A 201 26.46 7.16 -33.99
CA ASP A 201 27.91 7.33 -33.99
C ASP A 201 28.55 7.11 -32.62
N GLY A 202 27.81 7.28 -31.54
CA GLY A 202 28.19 6.92 -30.18
C GLY A 202 28.20 5.40 -29.91
N LEU A 203 27.60 4.58 -30.79
CA LEU A 203 27.56 3.13 -30.62
C LEU A 203 28.80 2.46 -31.23
N SER A 204 29.09 1.23 -30.78
CA SER A 204 30.11 0.39 -31.42
C SER A 204 29.79 0.20 -32.92
N ALA A 205 30.81 0.09 -33.75
CA ALA A 205 30.67 -0.08 -35.20
C ALA A 205 29.73 -1.25 -35.57
N ASN A 206 29.88 -2.38 -34.89
CA ASN A 206 29.05 -3.56 -35.11
C ASN A 206 27.57 -3.31 -34.76
N THR A 207 27.29 -2.67 -33.63
CA THR A 207 25.93 -2.37 -33.19
C THR A 207 25.29 -1.33 -34.13
N ARG A 208 26.01 -0.28 -34.46
CA ARG A 208 25.55 0.75 -35.40
C ARG A 208 25.18 0.14 -36.74
N GLN A 209 26.05 -0.69 -37.34
CA GLN A 209 25.78 -1.36 -38.61
C GLN A 209 24.57 -2.31 -38.49
N LYS A 210 24.46 -3.07 -37.40
CA LYS A 210 23.34 -3.96 -37.17
C LYS A 210 22.02 -3.18 -37.09
N ILE A 211 21.96 -2.10 -36.31
CA ILE A 211 20.75 -1.28 -36.15
C ILE A 211 20.38 -0.64 -37.50
N ARG A 212 21.32 -0.01 -38.24
CA ARG A 212 21.06 0.57 -39.53
C ARG A 212 20.50 -0.46 -40.54
N ARG A 213 21.09 -1.65 -40.58
CA ARG A 213 20.62 -2.74 -41.47
C ARG A 213 19.22 -3.19 -41.11
N LEU A 214 18.94 -3.42 -39.81
CA LEU A 214 17.64 -3.87 -39.33
C LEU A 214 16.56 -2.83 -39.66
N LEU A 215 16.74 -1.58 -39.29
CA LEU A 215 15.77 -0.54 -39.57
C LEU A 215 15.54 -0.39 -41.09
N LYS A 216 16.59 -0.34 -41.91
CA LYS A 216 16.46 -0.28 -43.36
C LYS A 216 15.66 -1.47 -43.93
N GLN A 217 15.91 -2.69 -43.44
CA GLN A 217 15.17 -3.88 -43.88
C GLN A 217 13.68 -3.79 -43.55
N PHE A 218 13.34 -3.24 -42.40
CA PHE A 218 11.95 -3.09 -41.95
C PHE A 218 11.25 -1.93 -42.68
N GLU A 219 11.91 -0.82 -42.86
CA GLU A 219 11.37 0.36 -43.54
C GLU A 219 11.19 0.16 -45.08
N ALA A 220 11.98 -0.74 -45.67
CA ALA A 220 11.91 -1.07 -47.08
C ALA A 220 10.91 -2.20 -47.42
N SER A 221 10.25 -2.78 -46.42
CA SER A 221 9.34 -3.92 -46.62
C SER A 221 7.92 -3.60 -46.22
N ASP A 222 6.99 -3.73 -47.14
CA ASP A 222 5.55 -3.56 -46.91
C ASP A 222 4.94 -4.64 -45.99
N GLU A 223 5.69 -5.72 -45.73
CA GLU A 223 5.25 -6.79 -44.83
C GLU A 223 5.22 -6.36 -43.36
N TYR A 224 6.03 -5.38 -42.98
CA TYR A 224 6.21 -4.98 -41.58
C TYR A 224 5.66 -3.58 -41.33
N ARG A 225 5.03 -3.40 -40.18
CA ARG A 225 4.60 -2.08 -39.71
C ARG A 225 4.77 -1.95 -38.21
N ILE A 226 5.02 -0.75 -37.75
CA ILE A 226 4.98 -0.41 -36.32
C ILE A 226 3.78 0.53 -36.12
N THR A 227 2.90 0.14 -35.21
CA THR A 227 1.79 0.98 -34.74
C THR A 227 2.02 1.41 -33.30
N VAL A 228 1.58 2.60 -32.94
CA VAL A 228 1.57 3.07 -31.55
C VAL A 228 0.14 3.04 -31.05
N ALA A 229 -0.06 2.57 -29.82
CA ALA A 229 -1.38 2.45 -29.22
C ALA A 229 -2.11 3.80 -29.18
N THR A 230 -3.37 3.79 -29.61
CA THR A 230 -4.32 4.90 -29.56
C THR A 230 -5.45 4.56 -28.57
N PRO A 231 -6.36 5.51 -28.22
CA PRO A 231 -7.53 5.20 -27.41
C PRO A 231 -8.38 4.02 -27.94
N GLU A 232 -8.41 3.83 -29.28
CA GLU A 232 -9.17 2.76 -29.93
C GLU A 232 -8.43 1.41 -29.92
N THR A 233 -7.10 1.42 -29.80
CA THR A 233 -6.28 0.20 -29.93
C THR A 233 -5.60 -0.24 -28.64
N ILE A 234 -5.62 0.58 -27.59
CA ILE A 234 -4.87 0.35 -26.36
C ILE A 234 -5.17 -1.02 -25.71
N ASP A 235 -6.42 -1.44 -25.69
CA ASP A 235 -6.79 -2.72 -25.08
C ASP A 235 -6.20 -3.89 -25.87
N ARG A 236 -6.29 -3.87 -27.21
CA ARG A 236 -5.68 -4.88 -28.10
C ARG A 236 -4.15 -4.94 -27.91
N ASP A 237 -3.51 -3.77 -27.86
CA ASP A 237 -2.05 -3.68 -27.81
C ASP A 237 -1.53 -4.10 -26.42
N LEU A 238 -2.27 -3.80 -25.35
CA LEU A 238 -2.00 -4.33 -24.01
C LEU A 238 -2.22 -5.86 -23.93
N ASP A 239 -3.28 -6.38 -24.56
CA ASP A 239 -3.51 -7.82 -24.63
C ASP A 239 -2.35 -8.53 -25.32
N THR A 240 -1.88 -7.98 -26.42
CA THR A 240 -0.73 -8.49 -27.17
C THR A 240 0.54 -8.52 -26.31
N LEU A 241 0.88 -7.41 -25.66
CA LEU A 241 2.03 -7.29 -24.79
C LEU A 241 1.97 -8.30 -23.64
N LEU A 242 0.84 -8.33 -22.92
CA LEU A 242 0.67 -9.14 -21.73
C LEU A 242 0.61 -10.64 -22.05
N ARG A 243 0.02 -11.03 -23.19
CA ARG A 243 0.04 -12.42 -23.68
C ARG A 243 1.47 -12.89 -23.95
N PHE A 244 2.29 -12.11 -24.66
CA PHE A 244 3.68 -12.46 -24.89
C PHE A 244 4.48 -12.53 -23.58
N TRP A 245 4.20 -11.63 -22.67
CA TRP A 245 4.81 -11.61 -21.34
C TRP A 245 4.40 -12.84 -20.52
N GLU A 246 3.14 -13.24 -20.57
CA GLU A 246 2.60 -14.44 -19.93
C GLU A 246 3.32 -15.71 -20.41
N ILE A 247 3.39 -15.90 -21.73
CA ILE A 247 4.06 -17.07 -22.35
C ILE A 247 5.51 -17.18 -21.85
N LYS A 248 6.23 -16.07 -21.85
CA LYS A 248 7.64 -16.03 -21.42
C LYS A 248 7.83 -16.34 -19.94
N TRP A 249 6.95 -15.84 -19.06
CA TRP A 249 7.17 -15.84 -17.62
C TRP A 249 6.44 -16.93 -16.86
N THR A 250 5.39 -17.54 -17.42
CA THR A 250 4.66 -18.65 -16.78
C THR A 250 5.56 -19.80 -16.36
N PRO A 251 6.54 -20.28 -17.17
CA PRO A 251 7.44 -21.36 -16.76
C PRO A 251 8.32 -21.03 -15.55
N ARG A 252 8.56 -19.73 -15.28
CA ARG A 252 9.45 -19.26 -14.22
C ARG A 252 8.71 -18.81 -12.95
N LYS A 253 7.51 -18.23 -13.10
CA LYS A 253 6.76 -17.55 -12.03
C LYS A 253 5.46 -18.27 -11.64
N GLY A 254 5.03 -19.25 -12.43
CA GLY A 254 3.88 -20.12 -12.11
C GLY A 254 2.62 -19.35 -11.71
N ASN A 255 2.01 -19.74 -10.60
CA ASN A 255 0.72 -19.21 -10.11
C ASN A 255 0.72 -17.69 -9.78
N LEU A 256 1.87 -17.02 -9.77
CA LEU A 256 1.96 -15.57 -9.55
C LEU A 256 1.60 -14.76 -10.80
N VAL A 257 1.75 -15.37 -11.99
CA VAL A 257 1.59 -14.70 -13.28
C VAL A 257 0.21 -14.04 -13.47
N PRO A 258 -0.93 -14.68 -13.17
CA PRO A 258 -2.23 -14.05 -13.34
C PRO A 258 -2.42 -12.77 -12.51
N ALA A 259 -1.91 -12.76 -11.28
CA ALA A 259 -1.97 -11.59 -10.42
C ALA A 259 -1.07 -10.45 -10.94
N MET A 260 0.13 -10.80 -11.45
CA MET A 260 1.05 -9.85 -12.05
C MET A 260 0.48 -9.23 -13.33
N ILE A 261 -0.17 -10.02 -14.19
CA ILE A 261 -0.84 -9.53 -15.40
C ILE A 261 -1.94 -8.53 -15.05
N ARG A 262 -2.82 -8.86 -14.09
CA ARG A 262 -3.88 -7.93 -13.64
C ARG A 262 -3.30 -6.62 -13.12
N SER A 263 -2.24 -6.70 -12.31
CA SER A 263 -1.55 -5.52 -11.76
C SER A 263 -0.92 -4.66 -12.85
N ASN A 264 -0.16 -5.28 -13.77
CA ASN A 264 0.50 -4.59 -14.89
C ASN A 264 -0.52 -3.96 -15.83
N ARG A 265 -1.60 -4.69 -16.21
CA ARG A 265 -2.68 -4.14 -17.01
C ARG A 265 -3.25 -2.87 -16.39
N GLY A 266 -3.63 -2.94 -15.11
CA GLY A 266 -4.19 -1.80 -14.40
C GLY A 266 -3.23 -0.61 -14.34
N MET A 267 -1.94 -0.84 -14.12
CA MET A 267 -0.92 0.21 -14.09
C MET A 267 -0.72 0.83 -15.49
N LEU A 268 -0.55 0.01 -16.52
CA LEU A 268 -0.32 0.49 -17.89
C LEU A 268 -1.55 1.25 -18.44
N THR A 269 -2.77 0.75 -18.17
CA THR A 269 -4.01 1.45 -18.56
C THR A 269 -4.11 2.83 -17.89
N ARG A 270 -3.78 2.94 -16.60
CA ARG A 270 -3.75 4.25 -15.92
C ARG A 270 -2.67 5.16 -16.49
N SER A 271 -1.48 4.62 -16.73
CA SER A 271 -0.38 5.37 -17.34
C SER A 271 -0.77 5.91 -18.71
N PHE A 272 -1.47 5.11 -19.55
CA PHE A 272 -1.99 5.55 -20.85
C PHE A 272 -3.00 6.71 -20.68
N LYS A 273 -3.99 6.56 -19.81
CA LYS A 273 -5.00 7.59 -19.54
C LYS A 273 -4.41 8.91 -19.00
N SER A 274 -3.22 8.83 -18.38
CA SER A 274 -2.49 10.00 -17.85
C SER A 274 -1.45 10.57 -18.83
N ASP A 275 -1.41 10.10 -20.07
CA ASP A 275 -0.40 10.48 -21.09
C ASP A 275 1.05 10.18 -20.65
N LEU A 276 1.22 9.05 -19.94
CA LEU A 276 2.51 8.57 -19.43
C LEU A 276 2.97 7.26 -20.09
N LEU A 277 2.31 6.78 -21.14
CA LEU A 277 2.64 5.50 -21.78
C LEU A 277 2.82 5.68 -23.30
N TYR A 278 3.92 5.16 -23.81
CA TYR A 278 4.20 4.91 -25.23
C TYR A 278 4.27 3.41 -25.44
N LEU A 279 3.41 2.86 -26.30
CA LEU A 279 3.28 1.42 -26.53
C LEU A 279 3.31 1.12 -28.03
N PRO A 280 4.51 0.99 -28.64
CA PRO A 280 4.65 0.52 -30.00
C PRO A 280 4.49 -1.00 -30.08
N THR A 281 3.81 -1.45 -31.15
CA THR A 281 3.66 -2.86 -31.52
C THR A 281 4.17 -3.08 -32.92
N LEU A 282 5.05 -4.05 -33.12
CA LEU A 282 5.60 -4.47 -34.38
C LEU A 282 4.78 -5.62 -34.96
N TRP A 283 4.39 -5.49 -36.23
CA TRP A 283 3.55 -6.45 -36.96
C TRP A 283 4.23 -6.97 -38.19
N ARG A 284 3.88 -8.20 -38.59
CA ARG A 284 4.07 -8.73 -39.96
C ARG A 284 2.71 -9.13 -40.49
N GLY A 285 2.21 -8.37 -41.48
CA GLY A 285 0.79 -8.45 -41.84
C GLY A 285 -0.10 -8.19 -40.60
N ASP A 286 -0.97 -9.14 -40.27
CA ASP A 286 -1.84 -9.07 -39.07
C ASP A 286 -1.30 -9.82 -37.84
N ARG A 287 -0.11 -10.42 -37.99
CA ARG A 287 0.56 -11.12 -36.87
C ARG A 287 1.41 -10.12 -36.07
N PRO A 288 1.12 -9.92 -34.78
CA PRO A 288 2.00 -9.16 -33.90
C PRO A 288 3.27 -9.96 -33.61
N LEU A 289 4.43 -9.31 -33.68
CA LEU A 289 5.74 -9.91 -33.42
C LEU A 289 6.32 -9.50 -32.08
N ALA A 290 6.11 -8.27 -31.67
CA ALA A 290 6.53 -7.77 -30.36
C ALA A 290 5.76 -6.50 -29.99
N ALA A 291 5.66 -6.26 -28.70
CA ALA A 291 5.18 -5.00 -28.14
C ALA A 291 6.10 -4.53 -27.01
N LEU A 292 6.20 -3.23 -26.82
CA LEU A 292 7.12 -2.61 -25.89
C LEU A 292 6.43 -1.46 -25.15
N ALA A 293 6.27 -1.57 -23.83
CA ALA A 293 5.73 -0.51 -23.01
C ALA A 293 6.86 0.35 -22.43
N THR A 294 6.81 1.63 -22.76
CA THR A 294 7.74 2.64 -22.28
C THR A 294 6.96 3.74 -21.56
N LEU A 295 7.34 4.04 -20.33
CA LEU A 295 6.77 5.15 -19.59
C LEU A 295 7.45 6.46 -19.97
N ILE A 296 6.69 7.56 -19.96
CA ILE A 296 7.13 8.86 -20.46
C ILE A 296 7.17 9.89 -19.34
N ASP A 297 8.33 10.47 -19.10
CA ASP A 297 8.50 11.64 -18.25
C ASP A 297 8.84 12.87 -19.08
N ARG A 298 7.84 13.65 -19.44
CA ARG A 298 8.03 14.86 -20.26
C ARG A 298 8.75 15.97 -19.49
N ARG A 299 8.58 16.03 -18.13
CA ARG A 299 9.21 17.05 -17.30
C ARG A 299 10.72 16.81 -17.16
N LYS A 300 11.12 15.55 -16.95
CA LYS A 300 12.54 15.16 -16.87
C LYS A 300 13.10 14.72 -18.23
N ARG A 301 12.30 14.78 -19.29
CA ARG A 301 12.69 14.42 -20.67
C ARG A 301 13.30 13.01 -20.72
N SER A 302 12.71 12.06 -19.97
CA SER A 302 13.16 10.68 -19.85
C SER A 302 12.13 9.72 -20.42
N PHE A 303 12.60 8.72 -21.14
CA PHE A 303 11.84 7.65 -21.74
C PHE A 303 12.23 6.34 -21.04
N LEU A 304 11.31 5.71 -20.30
CA LEU A 304 11.63 4.63 -19.36
C LEU A 304 11.05 3.30 -19.87
N PHE A 305 11.91 2.41 -20.33
CA PHE A 305 11.51 1.09 -20.80
C PHE A 305 11.03 0.22 -19.63
N TYR A 306 9.72 -0.05 -19.58
CA TYR A 306 9.12 -0.75 -18.44
C TYR A 306 8.96 -2.25 -18.66
N MET A 307 8.43 -2.68 -19.81
CA MET A 307 8.29 -4.10 -20.12
C MET A 307 8.17 -4.34 -21.62
N THR A 308 8.53 -5.56 -22.05
CA THR A 308 8.37 -6.02 -23.42
C THR A 308 7.89 -7.46 -23.48
N GLY A 309 7.23 -7.78 -24.56
CA GLY A 309 6.91 -9.15 -24.94
C GLY A 309 7.12 -9.35 -26.43
N ARG A 310 7.47 -10.56 -26.85
CA ARG A 310 7.65 -10.91 -28.26
C ARG A 310 7.14 -12.30 -28.55
N ASP A 311 6.87 -12.56 -29.80
CA ASP A 311 6.60 -13.89 -30.32
C ASP A 311 7.92 -14.70 -30.37
N GLU A 312 8.06 -15.65 -29.44
CA GLU A 312 9.25 -16.51 -29.35
C GLU A 312 9.30 -17.55 -30.50
N THR A 313 8.22 -17.72 -31.28
CA THR A 313 8.19 -18.63 -32.44
C THR A 313 8.59 -17.96 -33.75
N PHE A 314 8.86 -16.66 -33.71
CA PHE A 314 9.28 -15.91 -34.90
C PHE A 314 10.77 -16.11 -35.17
N ASP A 315 11.08 -16.79 -36.26
CA ASP A 315 12.44 -17.05 -36.75
C ASP A 315 12.87 -16.02 -37.80
N GLY A 316 12.96 -14.77 -37.39
CA GLY A 316 13.32 -13.63 -38.24
C GLY A 316 14.21 -12.64 -37.52
N PRO A 317 14.40 -11.44 -38.10
CA PRO A 317 15.17 -10.38 -37.47
C PRO A 317 14.65 -10.08 -36.06
N PRO A 318 15.52 -9.84 -35.04
CA PRO A 318 15.13 -9.75 -33.64
C PRO A 318 14.16 -8.56 -33.38
N PRO A 319 12.86 -8.82 -33.15
CA PRO A 319 11.84 -7.78 -33.09
C PRO A 319 12.04 -6.83 -31.90
N GLY A 320 12.59 -7.32 -30.79
CA GLY A 320 12.87 -6.48 -29.61
C GLY A 320 13.93 -5.41 -29.89
N VAL A 321 14.99 -5.76 -30.65
CA VAL A 321 16.03 -4.78 -31.01
C VAL A 321 15.46 -3.67 -31.90
N ILE A 322 14.57 -4.03 -32.81
CA ILE A 322 13.92 -3.08 -33.72
C ILE A 322 13.03 -2.12 -32.94
N LEU A 323 12.20 -2.62 -32.03
CA LEU A 323 11.33 -1.78 -31.20
C LEU A 323 12.12 -0.86 -30.28
N HIS A 324 13.24 -1.33 -29.71
CA HIS A 324 14.11 -0.44 -28.92
C HIS A 324 14.75 0.64 -29.79
N ALA A 325 15.31 0.28 -30.95
CA ALA A 325 15.89 1.26 -31.87
C ALA A 325 14.86 2.29 -32.34
N HIS A 326 13.66 1.83 -32.73
CA HIS A 326 12.53 2.69 -33.08
C HIS A 326 12.13 3.63 -31.93
N SER A 327 11.99 3.11 -30.71
CA SER A 327 11.60 3.90 -29.54
C SER A 327 12.66 4.91 -29.14
N ILE A 328 13.94 4.58 -29.26
CA ILE A 328 15.05 5.51 -29.03
C ILE A 328 15.05 6.62 -30.08
N ARG A 329 14.86 6.28 -31.38
CA ARG A 329 14.76 7.28 -32.43
C ARG A 329 13.57 8.21 -32.21
N TYR A 330 12.40 7.65 -31.89
CA TYR A 330 11.21 8.43 -31.52
C TYR A 330 11.49 9.37 -30.33
N ALA A 331 12.14 8.87 -29.29
CA ALA A 331 12.49 9.67 -28.12
C ALA A 331 13.39 10.87 -28.50
N ILE A 332 14.42 10.65 -29.34
CA ILE A 332 15.33 11.72 -29.84
C ILE A 332 14.54 12.76 -30.64
N GLU A 333 13.74 12.30 -31.60
CA GLU A 333 12.93 13.17 -32.46
C GLU A 333 11.90 14.00 -31.70
N ASN A 334 11.45 13.51 -30.53
CA ASN A 334 10.54 14.21 -29.61
C ASN A 334 11.24 14.94 -28.47
N GLY A 335 12.57 15.13 -28.58
CA GLY A 335 13.34 15.97 -27.66
C GLY A 335 13.60 15.37 -26.28
N PHE A 336 13.46 14.06 -26.09
CA PHE A 336 13.91 13.39 -24.87
C PHE A 336 15.43 13.30 -24.83
N THR A 337 15.99 13.33 -23.62
CA THR A 337 17.44 13.35 -23.40
C THR A 337 17.98 12.08 -22.74
N GLU A 338 17.09 11.19 -22.32
CA GLU A 338 17.45 9.93 -21.67
C GLU A 338 16.51 8.80 -22.10
N TYR A 339 17.08 7.63 -22.40
CA TYR A 339 16.37 6.36 -22.52
C TYR A 339 16.83 5.43 -21.39
N ASP A 340 15.99 5.26 -20.38
CA ASP A 340 16.27 4.48 -19.19
C ASP A 340 15.73 3.05 -19.35
N PHE A 341 16.60 2.05 -19.30
CA PHE A 341 16.21 0.63 -19.38
C PHE A 341 15.70 0.08 -18.05
N LEU A 342 15.59 0.92 -17.03
CA LEU A 342 15.18 0.57 -15.69
C LEU A 342 16.04 -0.57 -15.08
N ARG A 343 15.50 -1.32 -14.14
CA ARG A 343 16.26 -2.31 -13.38
C ARG A 343 16.70 -3.51 -14.22
N GLY A 344 17.84 -4.07 -13.84
CA GLY A 344 18.40 -5.30 -14.40
C GLY A 344 19.50 -5.05 -15.43
N ASN A 345 20.60 -5.79 -15.27
CA ASN A 345 21.78 -5.69 -16.11
C ASN A 345 21.80 -6.76 -17.23
N GLU A 346 20.66 -7.02 -17.87
CA GLU A 346 20.59 -7.95 -19.00
C GLU A 346 21.50 -7.50 -20.14
N THR A 347 22.29 -8.41 -20.66
CA THR A 347 23.37 -8.17 -21.63
C THR A 347 22.92 -7.39 -22.87
N TYR A 348 21.67 -7.60 -23.36
CA TYR A 348 21.19 -6.92 -24.54
C TYR A 348 21.07 -5.40 -24.38
N LYS A 349 20.83 -4.90 -23.17
CA LYS A 349 20.71 -3.48 -22.87
C LYS A 349 22.01 -2.73 -23.19
N TYR A 350 23.14 -3.37 -22.97
CA TYR A 350 24.48 -2.77 -23.17
C TYR A 350 24.81 -2.52 -24.65
N SER A 351 24.12 -3.18 -25.56
CA SER A 351 24.28 -2.89 -26.99
C SER A 351 23.75 -1.51 -27.41
N PHE A 352 23.03 -0.82 -26.54
CA PHE A 352 22.44 0.51 -26.82
C PHE A 352 23.28 1.68 -26.27
N GLY A 353 24.56 1.47 -25.95
CA GLY A 353 25.45 2.56 -25.53
C GLY A 353 25.11 3.12 -24.13
N VAL A 354 24.68 2.24 -23.22
CA VAL A 354 24.23 2.62 -21.90
C VAL A 354 25.38 2.88 -20.93
N LYS A 355 25.10 3.76 -19.98
CA LYS A 355 25.80 3.90 -18.69
C LYS A 355 24.98 3.21 -17.61
N GLU A 356 25.56 3.03 -16.44
CA GLU A 356 24.86 2.45 -15.29
C GLU A 356 24.61 3.48 -14.20
N ARG A 357 23.46 3.35 -13.56
CA ARG A 357 23.17 3.91 -12.23
C ARG A 357 22.78 2.76 -11.31
N SER A 358 22.89 2.96 -10.00
CA SER A 358 22.50 1.95 -9.03
C SER A 358 21.39 2.44 -8.13
N ILE A 359 20.57 1.49 -7.67
CA ILE A 359 19.56 1.69 -6.62
C ILE A 359 19.90 0.82 -5.42
N ARG A 360 19.24 1.09 -4.29
CA ARG A 360 19.43 0.35 -3.04
C ARG A 360 18.10 -0.13 -2.50
N HIS A 361 18.14 -1.25 -1.81
CA HIS A 361 17.04 -1.70 -0.98
C HIS A 361 17.57 -1.91 0.44
N THR A 362 17.26 -0.95 1.33
CA THR A 362 17.70 -0.96 2.72
C THR A 362 16.53 -1.27 3.63
N VAL A 363 16.71 -2.18 4.54
CA VAL A 363 15.75 -2.49 5.58
C VAL A 363 16.30 -2.03 6.92
N ILE A 364 15.53 -1.21 7.62
CA ILE A 364 15.80 -0.73 8.96
C ILE A 364 14.77 -1.36 9.88
N GLY A 365 15.21 -2.18 10.83
CA GLY A 365 14.35 -2.87 11.80
C GLY A 365 14.65 -2.43 13.23
N THR A 366 13.65 -2.49 14.10
CA THR A 366 13.87 -2.42 15.54
C THR A 366 14.59 -3.71 15.98
N LYS A 367 15.50 -3.62 16.95
CA LYS A 367 16.28 -4.79 17.40
C LYS A 367 15.46 -5.89 18.05
N ASN A 368 14.33 -5.53 18.65
CA ASN A 368 13.42 -6.46 19.31
C ASN A 368 12.28 -6.96 18.43
N GLY A 369 12.22 -6.54 17.14
CA GLY A 369 11.15 -6.89 16.22
C GLY A 369 9.77 -6.32 16.56
N ARG A 370 9.67 -5.42 17.56
CA ARG A 370 8.42 -4.78 17.96
C ARG A 370 8.32 -3.36 17.44
N ASN A 371 7.10 -2.87 17.31
CA ASN A 371 6.86 -1.48 16.93
C ASN A 371 7.53 -0.49 17.89
N ILE A 372 8.05 0.60 17.37
CA ILE A 372 8.44 1.76 18.17
C ILE A 372 7.19 2.20 18.96
N GLY A 373 7.32 2.46 20.28
CA GLY A 373 6.17 2.77 21.13
C GLY A 373 5.33 1.56 21.56
N GLY A 374 5.67 0.34 21.14
CA GLY A 374 5.13 -0.93 21.67
C GLY A 374 3.73 -1.30 21.16
N ARG A 375 3.04 -0.47 20.40
CA ARG A 375 1.65 -0.66 19.92
C ARG A 375 1.53 -0.55 18.40
N LEU A 376 0.39 -0.98 17.86
CA LEU A 376 0.08 -0.82 16.43
C LEU A 376 -0.15 0.67 16.08
N ASP A 377 -0.02 0.98 14.81
CA ASP A 377 -0.47 2.27 14.27
C ASP A 377 -1.99 2.19 14.03
N SER A 378 -2.73 3.24 14.40
CA SER A 378 -4.19 3.27 14.30
C SER A 378 -4.71 3.03 12.87
N ARG A 379 -3.97 3.49 11.87
CA ARG A 379 -4.32 3.31 10.45
C ARG A 379 -4.33 1.85 10.01
N THR A 380 -3.63 0.96 10.73
CA THR A 380 -3.55 -0.46 10.40
C THR A 380 -4.55 -1.33 11.16
N VAL A 381 -5.30 -0.75 12.10
CA VAL A 381 -6.31 -1.47 12.90
C VAL A 381 -7.32 -2.25 12.03
N PRO A 382 -7.90 -1.71 10.94
CA PRO A 382 -8.84 -2.47 10.11
C PRO A 382 -8.21 -3.74 9.50
N ALA A 383 -6.97 -3.64 9.03
CA ALA A 383 -6.25 -4.78 8.45
C ALA A 383 -5.86 -5.81 9.53
N ALA A 384 -5.41 -5.35 10.70
CA ALA A 384 -5.12 -6.20 11.85
C ALA A 384 -6.36 -6.97 12.33
N LEU A 385 -7.53 -6.30 12.38
CA LEU A 385 -8.80 -6.91 12.76
C LEU A 385 -9.23 -8.00 11.77
N LYS A 386 -9.11 -7.73 10.47
CA LYS A 386 -9.39 -8.71 9.43
C LYS A 386 -8.54 -9.96 9.63
N GLU A 387 -7.24 -9.79 9.81
CA GLU A 387 -6.32 -10.92 9.96
C GLU A 387 -6.55 -11.69 11.28
N ALA A 388 -6.72 -10.98 12.41
CA ALA A 388 -7.06 -11.64 13.67
C ALA A 388 -8.36 -12.46 13.56
N THR A 389 -9.32 -11.98 12.75
CA THR A 389 -10.55 -12.69 12.45
C THR A 389 -10.31 -13.95 11.64
N GLU A 390 -9.45 -13.90 10.61
CA GLU A 390 -9.11 -15.10 9.82
C GLU A 390 -8.33 -16.12 10.68
N LEU A 391 -7.41 -15.67 11.52
CA LEU A 391 -6.72 -16.56 12.48
C LEU A 391 -7.71 -17.23 13.44
N HIS A 392 -8.73 -16.50 13.90
CA HIS A 392 -9.79 -17.05 14.75
C HIS A 392 -10.59 -18.14 14.01
N LYS A 393 -11.00 -17.88 12.76
CA LYS A 393 -11.76 -18.84 11.93
C LYS A 393 -10.99 -20.13 11.66
N VAL A 394 -9.67 -20.05 11.45
CA VAL A 394 -8.82 -21.23 11.21
C VAL A 394 -8.33 -21.90 12.49
N GLY A 395 -8.85 -21.51 13.66
CA GLY A 395 -8.55 -22.14 14.94
C GLY A 395 -7.19 -21.76 15.57
N LYS A 396 -6.49 -20.76 15.03
CA LYS A 396 -5.23 -20.24 15.62
C LYS A 396 -5.53 -19.27 16.76
N LEU A 397 -6.24 -19.78 17.79
CA LEU A 397 -6.82 -18.97 18.88
C LEU A 397 -5.82 -18.12 19.66
N PRO A 398 -4.62 -18.61 20.08
CA PRO A 398 -3.65 -17.77 20.80
C PRO A 398 -3.13 -16.58 19.97
N GLN A 399 -3.06 -16.75 18.65
CA GLN A 399 -2.62 -15.70 17.74
C GLN A 399 -3.72 -14.66 17.54
N ALA A 400 -4.95 -15.11 17.33
CA ALA A 400 -6.13 -14.25 17.22
C ALA A 400 -6.34 -13.42 18.48
N GLU A 401 -6.24 -14.04 19.67
CA GLU A 401 -6.36 -13.35 20.96
C GLU A 401 -5.34 -12.21 21.08
N ARG A 402 -4.07 -12.48 20.78
CA ARG A 402 -3.02 -11.45 20.81
C ARG A 402 -3.32 -10.31 19.84
N GLY A 403 -3.77 -10.63 18.64
CA GLY A 403 -4.18 -9.64 17.63
C GLY A 403 -5.31 -8.74 18.15
N TYR A 404 -6.36 -9.31 18.70
CA TYR A 404 -7.47 -8.53 19.27
C TYR A 404 -7.02 -7.65 20.44
N ARG A 405 -6.16 -8.16 21.33
CA ARG A 405 -5.63 -7.37 22.45
C ARG A 405 -4.78 -6.20 21.95
N GLN A 406 -3.90 -6.40 20.96
CA GLN A 406 -3.12 -5.32 20.36
C GLN A 406 -3.99 -4.24 19.69
N ILE A 407 -5.12 -4.64 19.09
CA ILE A 407 -6.09 -3.69 18.54
C ILE A 407 -6.70 -2.86 19.67
N LEU A 408 -7.11 -3.49 20.76
CA LEU A 408 -7.72 -2.80 21.90
C LEU A 408 -6.75 -1.91 22.70
N GLU A 409 -5.44 -2.12 22.58
CA GLU A 409 -4.42 -1.19 23.09
C GLU A 409 -4.40 0.15 22.32
N VAL A 410 -4.82 0.14 21.05
CA VAL A 410 -4.85 1.31 20.17
C VAL A 410 -6.23 1.93 20.12
N ASP A 411 -7.26 1.09 20.02
CA ASP A 411 -8.67 1.46 19.94
C ASP A 411 -9.47 0.69 20.99
N PRO A 412 -9.48 1.16 22.24
CA PRO A 412 -10.17 0.48 23.35
C PRO A 412 -11.69 0.37 23.17
N GLN A 413 -12.27 1.15 22.25
CA GLN A 413 -13.71 1.16 21.95
C GLN A 413 -14.06 0.39 20.67
N ASN A 414 -13.14 -0.37 20.09
CA ASN A 414 -13.39 -1.17 18.91
C ASN A 414 -14.39 -2.29 19.21
N ALA A 415 -15.65 -2.06 18.91
CA ALA A 415 -16.75 -2.97 19.23
C ALA A 415 -16.55 -4.37 18.61
N ASP A 416 -16.03 -4.44 17.37
CA ASP A 416 -15.79 -5.71 16.68
C ASP A 416 -14.66 -6.52 17.36
N ALA A 417 -13.56 -5.86 17.73
CA ALA A 417 -12.45 -6.51 18.42
C ALA A 417 -12.89 -7.02 19.82
N ILE A 418 -13.65 -6.21 20.57
CA ILE A 418 -14.21 -6.58 21.87
C ILE A 418 -15.12 -7.80 21.73
N HIS A 419 -16.07 -7.76 20.76
CA HIS A 419 -17.00 -8.85 20.54
C HIS A 419 -16.29 -10.16 20.19
N ARG A 420 -15.37 -10.11 19.22
CA ARG A 420 -14.63 -11.30 18.77
C ARG A 420 -13.69 -11.85 19.85
N LEU A 421 -13.04 -10.98 20.63
CA LEU A 421 -12.25 -11.41 21.78
C LEU A 421 -13.13 -12.07 22.83
N GLY A 422 -14.30 -11.51 23.13
CA GLY A 422 -15.27 -12.10 24.04
C GLY A 422 -15.72 -13.50 23.58
N GLN A 423 -16.05 -13.67 22.30
CA GLN A 423 -16.41 -14.97 21.72
C GLN A 423 -15.26 -16.00 21.83
N LEU A 424 -14.03 -15.58 21.51
CA LEU A 424 -12.85 -16.43 21.64
C LEU A 424 -12.63 -16.88 23.10
N LEU A 425 -12.75 -15.95 24.04
CA LEU A 425 -12.60 -16.23 25.47
C LEU A 425 -13.71 -17.17 25.99
N THR A 426 -14.94 -17.04 25.47
CA THR A 426 -16.03 -17.98 25.77
C THR A 426 -15.71 -19.38 25.25
N ALA A 427 -15.26 -19.48 24.00
CA ALA A 427 -14.90 -20.77 23.38
C ALA A 427 -13.71 -21.47 24.08
N THR A 428 -12.83 -20.71 24.73
CA THR A 428 -11.70 -21.24 25.51
C THR A 428 -12.01 -21.42 26.99
N GLY A 429 -13.28 -21.26 27.40
CA GLY A 429 -13.74 -21.47 28.80
C GLY A 429 -13.41 -20.31 29.74
N ASN A 430 -12.80 -19.24 29.28
CA ASN A 430 -12.47 -18.08 30.11
C ASN A 430 -13.66 -17.13 30.25
N HIS A 431 -14.75 -17.62 30.86
CA HIS A 431 -16.00 -16.87 30.99
C HIS A 431 -15.86 -15.57 31.80
N ALA A 432 -14.94 -15.49 32.76
CA ALA A 432 -14.70 -14.29 33.55
C ALA A 432 -14.13 -13.15 32.68
N ALA A 433 -13.15 -13.46 31.82
CA ALA A 433 -12.60 -12.49 30.89
C ALA A 433 -13.61 -12.14 29.78
N ALA A 434 -14.37 -13.12 29.27
CA ALA A 434 -15.44 -12.91 28.29
C ALA A 434 -16.51 -11.94 28.83
N ARG A 435 -16.98 -12.14 30.07
CA ARG A 435 -17.92 -11.25 30.76
C ARG A 435 -17.41 -9.78 30.75
N LYS A 436 -16.12 -9.59 31.09
CA LYS A 436 -15.53 -8.23 31.08
C LYS A 436 -15.63 -7.58 29.71
N GLN A 437 -15.30 -8.33 28.65
CA GLN A 437 -15.40 -7.81 27.27
C GLN A 437 -16.84 -7.48 26.89
N PHE A 438 -17.79 -8.39 27.15
CA PHE A 438 -19.19 -8.15 26.78
C PHE A 438 -19.84 -7.05 27.62
N LYS A 439 -19.45 -6.88 28.88
CA LYS A 439 -19.88 -5.75 29.71
C LYS A 439 -19.41 -4.42 29.11
N THR A 440 -18.15 -4.34 28.66
CA THR A 440 -17.64 -3.17 27.94
C THR A 440 -18.43 -2.95 26.63
N LEU A 441 -18.72 -4.02 25.88
CA LEU A 441 -19.48 -3.93 24.63
C LEU A 441 -20.90 -3.41 24.86
N THR A 442 -21.60 -3.86 25.91
CA THR A 442 -22.95 -3.37 26.24
C THR A 442 -22.98 -1.90 26.70
N THR A 443 -21.84 -1.37 27.15
CA THR A 443 -21.69 0.05 27.47
C THR A 443 -21.49 0.89 26.20
N ILE A 444 -20.70 0.38 25.24
CA ILE A 444 -20.40 1.07 23.96
C ILE A 444 -21.57 0.97 22.98
N ARG A 445 -22.26 -0.17 22.97
CA ARG A 445 -23.36 -0.50 22.05
C ARG A 445 -24.56 -1.07 22.82
N PRO A 446 -25.24 -0.24 23.63
CA PRO A 446 -26.36 -0.69 24.46
C PRO A 446 -27.57 -1.16 23.65
N GLU A 447 -27.70 -0.73 22.40
CA GLU A 447 -28.76 -1.10 21.47
C GLU A 447 -28.57 -2.49 20.82
N VAL A 448 -27.38 -3.10 20.95
CA VAL A 448 -27.08 -4.39 20.29
C VAL A 448 -27.46 -5.56 21.22
N PHE A 449 -28.60 -6.19 20.96
CA PHE A 449 -29.09 -7.31 21.78
C PHE A 449 -28.09 -8.49 21.87
N LYS A 450 -27.33 -8.76 20.81
CA LYS A 450 -26.31 -9.82 20.81
C LYS A 450 -25.22 -9.60 21.85
N ALA A 451 -24.86 -8.34 22.13
CA ALA A 451 -23.90 -8.02 23.17
C ALA A 451 -24.43 -8.39 24.57
N TRP A 452 -25.71 -8.09 24.83
CA TRP A 452 -26.39 -8.45 26.07
C TRP A 452 -26.57 -9.96 26.20
N LEU A 453 -26.88 -10.66 25.11
CA LEU A 453 -27.01 -12.12 25.09
C LEU A 453 -25.67 -12.80 25.48
N CYS A 454 -24.57 -12.39 24.86
CA CYS A 454 -23.24 -12.90 25.18
C CYS A 454 -22.83 -12.59 26.63
N LEU A 455 -23.18 -11.39 27.14
CA LEU A 455 -22.96 -11.03 28.54
C LEU A 455 -23.76 -11.97 29.47
N ALA A 456 -25.04 -12.16 29.17
CA ALA A 456 -25.92 -13.03 29.96
C ALA A 456 -25.40 -14.47 30.03
N GLN A 457 -25.04 -15.04 28.89
CA GLN A 457 -24.46 -16.39 28.79
C GLN A 457 -23.14 -16.52 29.57
N SER A 458 -22.29 -15.51 29.53
CA SER A 458 -21.03 -15.49 30.29
C SER A 458 -21.29 -15.41 31.79
N CYS A 459 -22.28 -14.62 32.24
CA CYS A 459 -22.69 -14.54 33.64
C CYS A 459 -23.35 -15.84 34.09
N GLU A 460 -24.19 -16.47 33.27
CA GLU A 460 -24.82 -17.77 33.52
C GLU A 460 -23.76 -18.87 33.76
N ALA A 461 -22.75 -18.93 32.87
CA ALA A 461 -21.63 -19.86 33.00
C ALA A 461 -20.80 -19.67 34.30
N LEU A 462 -20.78 -18.47 34.84
CA LEU A 462 -20.11 -18.11 36.08
C LEU A 462 -21.00 -18.28 37.33
N GLY A 463 -22.26 -18.75 37.18
CA GLY A 463 -23.23 -18.87 38.28
C GLY A 463 -23.73 -17.51 38.82
N GLN A 464 -23.51 -16.43 38.12
CA GLN A 464 -23.91 -15.06 38.49
C GLN A 464 -25.36 -14.81 38.05
N HIS A 465 -26.30 -15.55 38.64
CA HIS A 465 -27.69 -15.64 38.18
C HIS A 465 -28.42 -14.28 38.11
N LEU A 466 -28.18 -13.39 39.08
CA LEU A 466 -28.82 -12.08 39.11
C LEU A 466 -28.33 -11.17 37.98
N GLU A 467 -27.02 -11.16 37.69
CA GLU A 467 -26.44 -10.36 36.59
C GLU A 467 -26.86 -10.93 35.26
N ALA A 468 -26.90 -12.27 35.10
CA ALA A 468 -27.41 -12.95 33.92
C ALA A 468 -28.88 -12.62 33.66
N ALA A 469 -29.75 -12.66 34.70
CA ALA A 469 -31.17 -12.31 34.55
C ALA A 469 -31.34 -10.85 34.07
N ARG A 470 -30.56 -9.91 34.63
CA ARG A 470 -30.57 -8.50 34.19
C ARG A 470 -30.19 -8.37 32.73
N ALA A 471 -29.16 -9.07 32.28
CA ALA A 471 -28.69 -9.03 30.90
C ALA A 471 -29.71 -9.69 29.93
N TYR A 472 -30.27 -10.86 30.29
CA TYR A 472 -31.34 -11.49 29.50
C TYR A 472 -32.59 -10.62 29.41
N ARG A 473 -32.97 -9.88 30.46
CA ARG A 473 -34.07 -8.92 30.41
C ARG A 473 -33.81 -7.81 29.37
N GLN A 474 -32.58 -7.34 29.21
CA GLN A 474 -32.24 -6.38 28.15
C GLN A 474 -32.36 -7.03 26.76
N VAL A 475 -31.99 -8.32 26.58
CA VAL A 475 -32.19 -9.02 25.33
C VAL A 475 -33.68 -9.05 24.96
N VAL A 476 -34.53 -9.45 25.90
CA VAL A 476 -35.99 -9.50 25.70
C VAL A 476 -36.56 -8.13 25.37
N LYS A 477 -36.10 -7.08 26.06
CA LYS A 477 -36.52 -5.69 25.79
C LYS A 477 -36.13 -5.21 24.40
N LEU A 478 -34.91 -5.52 23.96
CA LEU A 478 -34.37 -5.06 22.67
C LEU A 478 -34.87 -5.89 21.48
N GLN A 479 -35.09 -7.19 21.71
CA GLN A 479 -35.48 -8.13 20.66
C GLN A 479 -36.38 -9.22 21.27
N PRO A 480 -37.70 -8.97 21.38
CA PRO A 480 -38.65 -9.90 22.00
C PRO A 480 -38.71 -11.28 21.35
N ASN A 481 -38.46 -11.38 20.05
CA ASN A 481 -38.60 -12.62 19.27
C ASN A 481 -37.35 -13.54 19.32
N VAL A 482 -36.37 -13.30 20.21
CA VAL A 482 -35.17 -14.14 20.38
C VAL A 482 -35.42 -15.18 21.49
N PRO A 483 -35.63 -16.48 21.15
CA PRO A 483 -35.94 -17.52 22.13
C PRO A 483 -34.90 -17.64 23.23
N ASP A 484 -33.61 -17.50 22.90
CA ASP A 484 -32.51 -17.56 23.87
C ASP A 484 -32.62 -16.52 24.99
N GLY A 485 -33.16 -15.33 24.70
CA GLY A 485 -33.41 -14.29 25.67
C GLY A 485 -34.42 -14.70 26.72
N PHE A 486 -35.58 -15.20 26.29
CA PHE A 486 -36.65 -15.69 27.19
C PHE A 486 -36.27 -16.92 27.94
N ASN A 487 -35.77 -17.94 27.26
CA ASN A 487 -35.36 -19.18 27.87
C ASN A 487 -34.26 -18.95 28.93
N GLY A 488 -33.30 -18.07 28.62
CA GLY A 488 -32.25 -17.67 29.56
C GLY A 488 -32.82 -16.91 30.75
N LEU A 489 -33.71 -15.94 30.54
CA LEU A 489 -34.36 -15.19 31.62
C LEU A 489 -35.15 -16.13 32.52
N GLY A 490 -35.96 -17.04 31.97
CA GLY A 490 -36.74 -18.02 32.73
C GLY A 490 -35.89 -18.93 33.59
N ARG A 491 -34.81 -19.51 33.01
CA ARG A 491 -33.86 -20.32 33.77
C ARG A 491 -33.25 -19.55 34.95
N MET A 492 -32.85 -18.29 34.74
CA MET A 492 -32.22 -17.48 35.78
C MET A 492 -33.20 -17.09 36.89
N LEU A 493 -34.41 -16.71 36.56
CA LEU A 493 -35.47 -16.36 37.52
C LEU A 493 -35.92 -17.58 38.34
N HIS A 494 -36.00 -18.76 37.70
CA HIS A 494 -36.25 -20.01 38.43
C HIS A 494 -35.14 -20.30 39.47
N LYS A 495 -33.86 -20.18 39.07
CA LYS A 495 -32.71 -20.37 39.98
C LYS A 495 -32.67 -19.35 41.13
N LEU A 496 -33.30 -18.20 40.96
CA LEU A 496 -33.41 -17.14 41.95
C LEU A 496 -34.69 -17.20 42.82
N ASN A 497 -35.57 -18.20 42.58
CA ASN A 497 -36.91 -18.29 43.18
C ASN A 497 -37.79 -17.05 42.92
N ARG A 498 -37.73 -16.46 41.74
CA ARG A 498 -38.42 -15.21 41.34
C ARG A 498 -39.28 -15.44 40.10
N ILE A 499 -40.04 -16.52 40.06
CA ILE A 499 -40.82 -16.95 38.88
C ILE A 499 -41.90 -15.93 38.51
N GLU A 500 -42.52 -15.29 39.50
CA GLU A 500 -43.56 -14.27 39.30
C GLU A 500 -43.08 -13.09 38.40
N GLU A 501 -41.78 -12.77 38.43
CA GLU A 501 -41.20 -11.72 37.57
C GLU A 501 -41.07 -12.16 36.11
N PHE A 502 -41.07 -13.47 35.82
CA PHE A 502 -41.08 -14.01 34.48
C PHE A 502 -42.44 -13.84 33.81
N ASP A 503 -43.49 -14.13 34.56
CA ASP A 503 -44.86 -13.97 34.05
C ASP A 503 -45.15 -12.52 33.70
N ALA A 504 -44.74 -11.57 34.54
CA ALA A 504 -44.85 -10.13 34.27
C ALA A 504 -44.03 -9.68 33.03
N ALA A 505 -42.85 -10.27 32.82
CA ALA A 505 -42.04 -9.95 31.62
C ALA A 505 -42.67 -10.53 30.34
N MET A 506 -43.31 -11.67 30.41
CA MET A 506 -44.06 -12.29 29.31
C MET A 506 -45.30 -11.49 28.95
N GLU A 507 -46.06 -11.00 29.92
CA GLU A 507 -47.25 -10.15 29.68
C GLU A 507 -46.88 -8.88 28.91
N LEU A 508 -45.79 -8.18 29.30
CA LEU A 508 -45.32 -6.98 28.59
C LEU A 508 -44.99 -7.23 27.12
N VAL A 509 -44.42 -8.38 26.80
CA VAL A 509 -44.07 -8.74 25.42
C VAL A 509 -45.29 -9.08 24.60
N LEU A 510 -46.24 -9.81 25.20
CA LEU A 510 -47.52 -10.14 24.54
C LEU A 510 -48.38 -8.89 24.29
N GLU A 511 -48.27 -7.89 25.17
CA GLU A 511 -48.90 -6.59 24.97
C GLU A 511 -48.27 -5.80 23.81
N ASP A 512 -46.95 -5.76 23.73
CA ASP A 512 -46.25 -5.09 22.62
C ASP A 512 -46.50 -5.78 21.26
N GLU A 513 -46.53 -7.12 21.21
CA GLU A 513 -46.95 -7.85 20.02
C GLU A 513 -48.40 -7.60 19.60
N ARG A 514 -49.31 -7.45 20.55
CA ARG A 514 -50.71 -7.06 20.27
C ARG A 514 -50.80 -5.67 19.65
N GLN A 515 -50.06 -4.70 20.21
CA GLN A 515 -50.05 -3.32 19.71
C GLN A 515 -49.40 -3.24 18.31
N VAL A 516 -48.34 -3.99 18.04
CA VAL A 516 -47.71 -4.06 16.72
C VAL A 516 -48.63 -4.76 15.68
N THR A 517 -49.38 -5.74 16.13
CA THR A 517 -50.33 -6.49 15.28
C THR A 517 -51.53 -5.62 14.92
N GLU A 518 -52.05 -4.86 15.88
CA GLU A 518 -53.14 -3.90 15.67
C GLU A 518 -52.74 -2.78 14.72
N ARG A 519 -51.50 -2.28 14.82
CA ARG A 519 -50.96 -1.27 13.89
C ARG A 519 -50.77 -1.78 12.47
N ASN A 520 -50.46 -3.09 12.29
CA ASN A 520 -50.17 -3.67 10.99
C ASN A 520 -51.33 -4.41 10.34
N GLY A 521 -52.54 -4.48 10.94
CA GLY A 521 -53.74 -5.06 10.37
C GLY A 521 -53.70 -6.58 10.08
N ARG A 522 -52.79 -7.32 10.71
CA ARG A 522 -52.66 -8.80 10.58
C ARG A 522 -52.94 -9.45 11.93
N ALA A 523 -53.82 -10.44 11.91
CA ALA A 523 -54.10 -11.27 13.09
C ALA A 523 -52.85 -12.07 13.54
N PRO A 524 -52.61 -12.24 14.87
CA PRO A 524 -51.45 -12.93 15.38
C PRO A 524 -51.44 -14.39 14.99
N ASP A 525 -50.34 -14.90 14.46
CA ASP A 525 -50.12 -16.32 14.20
C ASP A 525 -49.87 -17.06 15.52
N ARG A 526 -50.94 -17.57 16.11
CA ARG A 526 -50.92 -18.33 17.40
C ARG A 526 -50.01 -19.55 17.41
N ARG A 527 -49.48 -20.01 16.26
CA ARG A 527 -48.58 -21.17 16.20
C ARG A 527 -47.12 -20.85 16.53
N LYS A 528 -46.73 -19.60 16.45
CA LYS A 528 -45.35 -19.21 16.79
C LYS A 528 -45.10 -18.98 18.29
N VAL A 529 -46.14 -18.63 19.04
CA VAL A 529 -46.04 -18.35 20.48
C VAL A 529 -46.16 -19.63 21.33
N ALA A 530 -46.84 -20.68 20.79
CA ALA A 530 -47.05 -21.95 21.51
C ALA A 530 -45.85 -22.93 21.48
N ALA A 531 -44.72 -22.55 20.87
CA ALA A 531 -43.50 -23.36 20.82
C ALA A 531 -42.52 -23.10 21.98
N ALA A 532 -42.98 -22.49 23.07
CA ALA A 532 -42.22 -22.52 24.33
C ALA A 532 -42.37 -23.94 24.92
N PRO A 533 -41.31 -24.74 25.03
CA PRO A 533 -41.45 -26.14 25.44
C PRO A 533 -41.89 -26.21 26.88
N ALA A 534 -43.00 -26.93 27.11
CA ALA A 534 -43.46 -27.38 28.43
C ALA A 534 -42.48 -28.30 29.15
N SER A 535 -41.27 -28.49 28.61
CA SER A 535 -40.21 -29.36 29.12
C SER A 535 -39.28 -28.72 30.18
N VAL A 536 -39.50 -27.46 30.60
CA VAL A 536 -38.67 -26.81 31.62
C VAL A 536 -39.12 -27.14 33.04
N LEU A 537 -40.26 -27.85 33.21
CA LEU A 537 -40.82 -28.20 34.52
C LEU A 537 -40.53 -29.61 35.01
N SER A 538 -39.74 -30.41 34.28
CA SER A 538 -39.31 -31.73 34.74
C SER A 538 -37.80 -31.92 34.51
N HIS A 539 -36.98 -31.51 35.45
CA HIS A 539 -35.79 -32.16 35.99
C HIS A 539 -35.09 -31.21 36.97
#